data_2aaf57656404ed6a7beaafbbd6378262
#
_entry.id   2aaf57656404ed6a7beaafbbd6378262
#
_cell.length_a   1.000
_cell.length_b   1.000
_cell.length_c   1.000
_cell.angle_alpha   90.00
_cell.angle_beta   90.00
_cell.angle_gamma   90.00
#
_symmetry.space_group_name_H-M   'P 1'
#
loop_
_entity.id
_entity.type
_entity.pdbx_description
1 polymer ?
#
loop_
_entity_poly.entity_id
_entity_poly.type
_entity_poly.pdbx_seq_one_letter_code
_entity_poly.pdbx_strand_id
1 'polypeptide(L)'
;MVIPKRGGVAVTPTVMKASAGAAARLPVARVANLGECIRKLKEQGVFVYCADMDGTPLEQQNLTGPVALVLGSEGKGPSHLVKSLCDGVVSLSMAARGTGVDSFNVSVAAGIVLYEIMRQRA
;
A
#
# COMPACT_ATOMS: atom_id res chain seq x y z
N MET A 1 1.06 -8.20 6.48
CA MET A 1 1.57 -6.81 6.36
C MET A 1 3.08 -6.79 6.55
N VAL A 2 3.79 -6.02 5.76
CA VAL A 2 5.24 -5.91 5.83
C VAL A 2 5.61 -4.47 6.19
N ILE A 3 6.49 -4.31 7.18
CA ILE A 3 6.99 -2.99 7.58
C ILE A 3 8.52 -3.03 7.66
N PRO A 4 9.20 -1.90 7.40
CA PRO A 4 10.65 -1.87 7.51
C PRO A 4 11.09 -1.89 8.97
N LYS A 5 12.28 -2.43 9.23
CA LYS A 5 12.87 -2.45 10.57
C LYS A 5 13.35 -1.08 11.01
N ARG A 6 13.71 -0.22 10.05
CA ARG A 6 14.22 1.14 10.31
C ARG A 6 13.37 2.15 9.58
N GLY A 7 13.12 3.28 10.22
CA GLY A 7 12.39 4.39 9.61
C GLY A 7 10.90 4.17 9.50
N GLY A 8 10.40 3.06 9.96
CA GLY A 8 8.99 2.73 9.95
C GLY A 8 8.39 2.73 11.34
N VAL A 9 7.11 2.43 11.42
CA VAL A 9 6.41 2.27 12.70
C VAL A 9 6.60 0.85 13.24
N ALA A 10 6.62 0.73 14.56
CA ALA A 10 6.63 -0.57 15.22
C ALA A 10 5.23 -0.88 15.76
N VAL A 11 4.98 -2.15 16.00
CA VAL A 11 3.75 -2.55 16.70
C VAL A 11 3.96 -2.30 18.19
N THR A 12 3.31 -1.26 18.69
CA THR A 12 3.42 -0.80 20.07
C THR A 12 2.08 -0.99 20.77
N PRO A 13 2.03 -0.86 22.12
CA PRO A 13 0.74 -0.86 22.82
C PRO A 13 -0.23 0.19 22.27
N THR A 14 0.28 1.36 21.87
CA THR A 14 -0.54 2.40 21.28
C THR A 14 -1.15 1.95 19.94
N VAL A 15 -0.35 1.30 19.08
CA VAL A 15 -0.82 0.75 17.82
C VAL A 15 -1.86 -0.34 18.06
N MET A 16 -1.65 -1.21 19.04
CA MET A 16 -2.62 -2.25 19.39
C MET A 16 -3.96 -1.64 19.78
N LYS A 17 -3.94 -0.60 20.61
CA LYS A 17 -5.15 0.08 21.04
C LYS A 17 -5.83 0.82 19.89
N ALA A 18 -5.08 1.56 19.09
CA ALA A 18 -5.62 2.33 17.97
C ALA A 18 -6.24 1.44 16.89
N SER A 19 -5.71 0.24 16.70
CA SER A 19 -6.22 -0.71 15.72
C SER A 19 -7.31 -1.63 16.26
N ALA A 20 -7.77 -1.38 17.49
CA ALA A 20 -8.75 -2.25 18.18
C ALA A 20 -8.31 -3.73 18.21
N GLY A 21 -7.00 -3.96 18.35
CA GLY A 21 -6.43 -5.30 18.39
C GLY A 21 -6.15 -5.92 17.04
N ALA A 22 -6.46 -5.25 15.93
CA ALA A 22 -6.25 -5.81 14.60
C ALA A 22 -4.76 -6.08 14.32
N ALA A 23 -3.87 -5.27 14.88
CA ALA A 23 -2.43 -5.46 14.71
C ALA A 23 -1.94 -6.79 15.30
N ALA A 24 -2.65 -7.36 16.28
CA ALA A 24 -2.31 -8.67 16.82
C ALA A 24 -2.84 -9.81 15.96
N ARG A 25 -3.90 -9.56 15.20
CA ARG A 25 -4.54 -10.58 14.37
C ARG A 25 -3.96 -10.68 12.98
N LEU A 26 -3.47 -9.56 12.45
CA LEU A 26 -2.88 -9.50 11.13
C LEU A 26 -1.39 -9.85 11.24
N PRO A 27 -0.91 -10.87 10.50
CA PRO A 27 0.52 -11.15 10.51
C PRO A 27 1.33 -9.94 10.06
N VAL A 28 2.32 -9.56 10.84
CA VAL A 28 3.19 -8.43 10.54
C VAL A 28 4.63 -8.92 10.45
N ALA A 29 5.26 -8.72 9.31
CA ALA A 29 6.66 -9.07 9.09
C ALA A 29 7.50 -7.80 9.04
N ARG A 30 8.65 -7.81 9.71
CA ARG A 30 9.60 -6.70 9.67
C ARG A 30 10.76 -7.09 8.77
N VAL A 31 11.08 -6.24 7.80
CA VAL A 31 12.13 -6.51 6.82
C VAL A 31 13.21 -5.44 6.88
N ALA A 32 14.44 -5.87 6.63
CA ALA A 32 15.57 -4.96 6.63
C ALA A 32 15.57 -4.05 5.39
N ASN A 33 15.06 -4.55 4.27
CA ASN A 33 15.09 -3.84 2.99
C ASN A 33 13.81 -4.10 2.21
N LEU A 34 13.00 -3.05 2.02
CA LEU A 34 11.75 -3.16 1.27
C LEU A 34 11.97 -3.50 -0.20
N GLY A 35 13.01 -2.95 -0.82
CA GLY A 35 13.32 -3.24 -2.21
C GLY A 35 13.59 -4.72 -2.44
N GLU A 36 14.35 -5.34 -1.57
CA GLU A 36 14.60 -6.77 -1.63
C GLU A 36 13.32 -7.58 -1.42
N CYS A 37 12.49 -7.16 -0.50
CA CYS A 37 11.20 -7.79 -0.25
C CYS A 37 10.33 -7.75 -1.50
N ILE A 38 10.28 -6.61 -2.18
CA ILE A 38 9.51 -6.45 -3.41
C ILE A 38 10.04 -7.40 -4.49
N ARG A 39 11.36 -7.48 -4.65
CA ARG A 39 11.96 -8.39 -5.64
C ARG A 39 11.59 -9.84 -5.36
N LYS A 40 11.64 -10.26 -4.11
CA LYS A 40 11.28 -11.63 -3.71
C LYS A 40 9.81 -11.92 -3.98
N LEU A 41 8.93 -10.99 -3.70
CA LEU A 41 7.50 -11.14 -4.00
C LEU A 41 7.28 -11.31 -5.49
N LYS A 42 7.95 -10.53 -6.32
CA LYS A 42 7.82 -10.63 -7.78
C LYS A 42 8.33 -11.97 -8.28
N GLU A 43 9.40 -12.48 -7.71
CA GLU A 43 9.93 -13.82 -8.06
C GLU A 43 8.93 -14.92 -7.74
N GLN A 44 8.08 -14.72 -6.74
CA GLN A 44 7.03 -15.67 -6.37
C GLN A 44 5.75 -15.51 -7.19
N GLY A 45 5.76 -14.64 -8.18
CA GLY A 45 4.58 -14.40 -9.01
C GLY A 45 3.58 -13.41 -8.45
N VAL A 46 3.96 -12.63 -7.45
CA VAL A 46 3.11 -11.60 -6.88
C VAL A 46 3.31 -10.30 -7.65
N PHE A 47 2.22 -9.69 -8.10
CA PHE A 47 2.27 -8.38 -8.75
C PHE A 47 2.27 -7.30 -7.68
N VAL A 48 3.24 -6.40 -7.75
CA VAL A 48 3.42 -5.35 -6.75
C VAL A 48 3.05 -4.01 -7.35
N TYR A 49 2.09 -3.34 -6.74
CA TYR A 49 1.66 -2.01 -7.16
C TYR A 49 1.89 -1.02 -6.05
N CYS A 50 2.26 0.21 -6.40
CA CYS A 50 2.30 1.28 -5.43
C CYS A 50 1.22 2.30 -5.73
N ALA A 51 0.75 2.98 -4.69
CA ALA A 51 -0.27 3.99 -4.82
C ALA A 51 0.38 5.37 -4.90
N ASP A 52 0.09 6.09 -5.96
CA ASP A 52 0.54 7.47 -6.15
C ASP A 52 -0.41 8.18 -7.10
N MET A 53 -0.35 9.51 -7.10
CA MET A 53 -1.31 10.33 -7.84
C MET A 53 -1.17 10.23 -9.35
N ASP A 54 0.00 9.86 -9.85
CA ASP A 54 0.30 9.81 -11.28
C ASP A 54 0.08 8.43 -11.90
N GLY A 55 -0.56 7.52 -11.18
CA GLY A 55 -0.73 6.15 -11.65
C GLY A 55 -1.98 5.95 -12.51
N THR A 56 -2.15 4.70 -12.96
CA THR A 56 -3.37 4.26 -13.63
C THR A 56 -4.52 4.29 -12.64
N PRO A 57 -5.70 4.80 -13.04
CA PRO A 57 -6.86 4.74 -12.15
C PRO A 57 -7.08 3.33 -11.61
N LEU A 58 -7.33 3.24 -10.33
CA LEU A 58 -7.43 1.96 -9.62
C LEU A 58 -8.44 1.00 -10.27
N GLU A 59 -9.57 1.56 -10.71
CA GLU A 59 -10.65 0.76 -11.31
C GLU A 59 -10.25 0.12 -12.63
N GLN A 60 -9.24 0.65 -13.29
CA GLN A 60 -8.77 0.15 -14.58
C GLN A 60 -7.64 -0.87 -14.45
N GLN A 61 -7.10 -1.05 -13.27
CA GLN A 61 -6.01 -2.00 -13.03
C GLN A 61 -6.59 -3.37 -12.69
N ASN A 62 -6.07 -4.42 -13.32
CA ASN A 62 -6.49 -5.79 -12.99
C ASN A 62 -5.80 -6.23 -11.69
N LEU A 63 -6.58 -6.44 -10.64
CA LEU A 63 -6.11 -6.80 -9.31
C LEU A 63 -6.63 -8.18 -8.87
N THR A 64 -6.95 -9.05 -9.83
CA THR A 64 -7.57 -10.35 -9.52
C THR A 64 -6.57 -11.43 -9.12
N GLY A 65 -5.31 -11.29 -9.48
CA GLY A 65 -4.27 -12.26 -9.12
C GLY A 65 -3.64 -11.98 -7.76
N PRO A 66 -2.52 -12.64 -7.44
CA PRO A 66 -1.78 -12.32 -6.22
C PRO A 66 -1.22 -10.90 -6.31
N VAL A 67 -1.55 -10.07 -5.34
CA VAL A 67 -1.22 -8.65 -5.39
C VAL A 67 -0.63 -8.21 -4.06
N ALA A 68 0.40 -7.40 -4.12
CA ALA A 68 0.93 -6.66 -2.97
C ALA A 68 0.80 -5.18 -3.26
N LEU A 69 0.43 -4.42 -2.23
CA LEU A 69 0.26 -2.98 -2.35
C LEU A 69 1.30 -2.26 -1.49
N VAL A 70 2.00 -1.32 -2.09
CA VAL A 70 2.95 -0.46 -1.38
C VAL A 70 2.30 0.89 -1.17
N LEU A 71 2.26 1.30 0.09
CA LEU A 71 1.74 2.60 0.49
C LEU A 71 2.89 3.45 0.99
N GLY A 72 2.95 4.69 0.53
CA GLY A 72 3.92 5.65 1.02
C GLY A 72 3.46 6.35 2.28
N SER A 73 4.33 7.14 2.87
CA SER A 73 3.97 8.00 3.98
C SER A 73 3.10 9.16 3.50
N GLU A 74 2.31 9.70 4.41
CA GLU A 74 1.43 10.81 4.10
C GLU A 74 2.19 11.99 3.48
N GLY A 75 1.65 12.55 2.41
CA GLY A 75 2.17 13.72 1.74
C GLY A 75 3.37 13.50 0.84
N LYS A 76 4.00 12.33 0.89
CA LYS A 76 5.22 12.07 0.12
C LYS A 76 5.11 10.93 -0.90
N GLY A 77 4.17 10.02 -0.69
CA GLY A 77 4.09 8.83 -1.52
C GLY A 77 5.29 7.89 -1.35
N PRO A 78 5.38 6.83 -2.15
CA PRO A 78 6.52 5.91 -2.12
C PRO A 78 7.78 6.59 -2.65
N SER A 79 8.95 6.11 -2.21
CA SER A 79 10.21 6.62 -2.74
C SER A 79 10.34 6.28 -4.23
N HIS A 80 11.15 7.05 -4.94
CA HIS A 80 11.37 6.84 -6.36
C HIS A 80 11.94 5.43 -6.64
N LEU A 81 12.84 4.97 -5.80
CA LEU A 81 13.42 3.63 -5.94
C LEU A 81 12.37 2.55 -5.78
N VAL A 82 11.55 2.62 -4.73
CA VAL A 82 10.48 1.65 -4.50
C VAL A 82 9.50 1.65 -5.66
N LYS A 83 9.12 2.84 -6.12
CA LYS A 83 8.18 3.00 -7.24
C LYS A 83 8.73 2.35 -8.51
N SER A 84 10.03 2.46 -8.76
CA SER A 84 10.66 1.86 -9.94
C SER A 84 10.70 0.33 -9.88
N LEU A 85 10.65 -0.26 -8.70
CA LEU A 85 10.66 -1.72 -8.51
C LEU A 85 9.28 -2.34 -8.65
N CYS A 86 8.22 -1.54 -8.52
CA CYS A 86 6.85 -2.06 -8.61
C CYS A 86 6.48 -2.38 -10.06
N ASP A 87 5.51 -3.29 -10.22
CA ASP A 87 4.99 -3.63 -11.54
C ASP A 87 4.15 -2.51 -12.14
N GLY A 88 3.55 -1.69 -11.30
CA GLY A 88 2.77 -0.57 -11.76
C GLY A 88 2.43 0.39 -10.63
N VAL A 89 1.84 1.50 -11.01
CA VAL A 89 1.39 2.55 -10.10
C VAL A 89 -0.11 2.71 -10.28
N VAL A 90 -0.85 2.72 -9.18
CA VAL A 90 -2.30 2.93 -9.21
C VAL A 90 -2.62 4.26 -8.53
N SER A 91 -3.63 4.95 -9.05
CA SER A 91 -4.09 6.20 -8.48
C SER A 91 -5.53 6.05 -8.00
N LEU A 92 -5.87 6.82 -6.97
CA LEU A 92 -7.21 6.88 -6.45
C LEU A 92 -7.89 8.12 -7.00
N SER A 93 -9.09 7.94 -7.56
CA SER A 93 -9.89 9.07 -8.03
C SER A 93 -10.41 9.87 -6.86
N MET A 94 -10.17 11.17 -6.88
CA MET A 94 -10.67 12.08 -5.85
C MET A 94 -11.75 12.96 -6.45
N ALA A 95 -12.98 12.81 -5.97
CA ALA A 95 -14.10 13.61 -6.46
C ALA A 95 -13.94 15.09 -6.13
N ALA A 96 -13.14 15.42 -5.13
CA ALA A 96 -12.97 16.79 -4.65
C ALA A 96 -11.69 17.44 -5.16
N ARG A 97 -11.32 17.21 -6.41
CA ARG A 97 -10.16 17.87 -7.02
C ARG A 97 -10.29 19.38 -6.91
N GLY A 98 -9.21 20.03 -6.54
CA GLY A 98 -9.18 21.47 -6.41
C GLY A 98 -9.53 21.99 -5.02
N THR A 99 -9.81 21.13 -4.07
CA THR A 99 -10.05 21.52 -2.68
C THR A 99 -8.78 21.69 -1.85
N GLY A 100 -7.61 21.45 -2.45
CA GLY A 100 -6.34 21.48 -1.73
C GLY A 100 -5.98 20.16 -1.05
N VAL A 101 -6.83 19.15 -1.18
CA VAL A 101 -6.55 17.81 -0.66
C VAL A 101 -5.99 16.99 -1.81
N ASP A 102 -4.67 16.82 -1.82
CA ASP A 102 -3.97 16.16 -2.94
C ASP A 102 -3.78 14.66 -2.73
N SER A 103 -4.01 14.14 -1.53
CA SER A 103 -3.82 12.74 -1.24
C SER A 103 -4.76 12.29 -0.14
N PHE A 104 -5.07 10.99 -0.13
CA PHE A 104 -5.80 10.38 0.97
C PHE A 104 -4.86 10.05 2.11
N ASN A 105 -5.40 10.00 3.32
CA ASN A 105 -4.72 9.38 4.46
C ASN A 105 -4.38 7.92 4.10
N VAL A 106 -3.23 7.43 4.57
CA VAL A 106 -2.75 6.08 4.25
C VAL A 106 -3.76 5.00 4.61
N SER A 107 -4.40 5.12 5.77
CA SER A 107 -5.42 4.14 6.19
C SER A 107 -6.63 4.15 5.27
N VAL A 108 -7.08 5.33 4.88
CA VAL A 108 -8.21 5.47 3.95
C VAL A 108 -7.83 4.91 2.58
N ALA A 109 -6.64 5.25 2.09
CA ALA A 109 -6.16 4.75 0.81
C ALA A 109 -6.08 3.22 0.82
N ALA A 110 -5.54 2.63 1.88
CA ALA A 110 -5.46 1.19 2.01
C ALA A 110 -6.84 0.54 1.97
N GLY A 111 -7.81 1.12 2.68
CA GLY A 111 -9.17 0.60 2.68
C GLY A 111 -9.83 0.64 1.31
N ILE A 112 -9.64 1.73 0.58
CA ILE A 112 -10.21 1.88 -0.77
C ILE A 112 -9.62 0.84 -1.72
N VAL A 113 -8.30 0.64 -1.70
CA VAL A 113 -7.65 -0.33 -2.59
C VAL A 113 -8.06 -1.75 -2.23
N LEU A 114 -8.11 -2.08 -0.94
CA LEU A 114 -8.54 -3.41 -0.51
C LEU A 114 -9.99 -3.69 -0.91
N TYR A 115 -10.85 -2.70 -0.81
CA TYR A 115 -12.24 -2.83 -1.27
C TYR A 115 -12.29 -3.13 -2.77
N GLU A 116 -11.52 -2.40 -3.57
CA GLU A 116 -11.49 -2.62 -5.02
C GLU A 116 -10.96 -4.02 -5.36
N ILE A 117 -9.94 -4.49 -4.66
CA ILE A 117 -9.42 -5.85 -4.85
C ILE A 117 -10.53 -6.87 -4.58
N MET A 118 -11.25 -6.71 -3.48
CA MET A 118 -12.36 -7.62 -3.15
C MET A 118 -13.47 -7.57 -4.20
N ARG A 119 -13.79 -6.36 -4.66
CA ARG A 119 -14.82 -6.18 -5.69
C ARG A 119 -14.47 -6.91 -6.98
N GLN A 120 -13.23 -6.83 -7.41
CA GLN A 120 -12.78 -7.49 -8.64
C GLN A 120 -12.78 -9.01 -8.53
N ARG A 121 -12.68 -9.55 -7.33
CA ARG A 121 -12.66 -11.00 -7.08
C ARG A 121 -14.03 -11.60 -6.79
N ALA A 122 -15.03 -10.77 -6.63
CA ALA A 122 -16.38 -11.23 -6.31
C ALA A 122 -17.09 -11.83 -7.53
#